data_d44ec6531d39ab197fe860d988456c4e
#
_entry.id   d44ec6531d39ab197fe860d988456c4e
#
_cell.length_a   1.000
_cell.length_b   1.000
_cell.length_c   1.000
_cell.angle_alpha   90.00
_cell.angle_beta   90.00
_cell.angle_gamma   90.00
#
_symmetry.space_group_name_H-M   'P 1'
#
loop_
_entity.id
_entity.type
_entity.pdbx_description
1 polymer ?
#
loop_
_entity_poly.entity_id
_entity_poly.type
_entity_poly.pdbx_seq_one_letter_code
_entity_poly.pdbx_strand_id
1 'polypeptide(L)'
;PLLKLIIAEKNDAARQIAERLSTGKPKKDKVYNTAIYRFEWKGEECVTIGLAGHILAPDFCDSVLFDKKLGWYSVTEDGEMLPADMPDGLARPPYDTKRKPFLADGISIKGWKLESLPYLTWAPVIKLPAEKELIRSLKNLAKKSDSVIIATDFDREGELIGSDALNKVREVAPDLPVARAQYSSFTKAEITQAFDNLVSLDQNLADAGESRQHIDLIWGAVLTRYLTLAKFGGFGNVRSAGRVQT
;
A
#
# COMPACT_ATOMS: atom_id res chain seq x y z
N PRO A 1 29.30 4.32 13.17
CA PRO A 1 28.18 4.11 14.06
C PRO A 1 27.05 3.40 13.30
N LEU A 2 26.36 2.45 13.97
CA LEU A 2 25.22 1.75 13.43
C LEU A 2 24.04 2.73 13.33
N LEU A 3 23.39 2.79 12.16
CA LEU A 3 22.23 3.65 11.92
C LEU A 3 20.94 2.83 11.95
N LYS A 4 20.02 3.17 12.86
CA LYS A 4 18.68 2.58 12.92
C LYS A 4 17.66 3.47 12.19
N LEU A 5 16.98 2.91 11.21
CA LEU A 5 15.85 3.55 10.54
C LEU A 5 14.55 3.21 11.27
N ILE A 6 13.82 4.21 11.72
CA ILE A 6 12.52 4.06 12.39
C ILE A 6 11.44 4.62 11.47
N ILE A 7 10.47 3.79 11.11
CA ILE A 7 9.39 4.13 10.19
C ILE A 7 8.10 4.32 11.00
N ALA A 8 7.61 5.54 11.08
CA ALA A 8 6.35 5.89 11.74
C ALA A 8 5.23 6.13 10.72
N GLU A 9 3.97 6.05 11.15
CA GLU A 9 2.81 6.18 10.26
C GLU A 9 2.65 7.58 9.67
N LYS A 10 3.00 8.62 10.45
CA LYS A 10 2.88 10.03 10.06
C LYS A 10 4.06 10.84 10.56
N ASN A 11 4.29 12.00 9.96
CA ASN A 11 5.40 12.88 10.33
C ASN A 11 5.35 13.32 11.81
N ASP A 12 4.17 13.57 12.37
CA ASP A 12 4.02 13.93 13.78
C ASP A 12 4.42 12.78 14.71
N ALA A 13 4.04 11.55 14.36
CA ALA A 13 4.46 10.35 15.08
C ALA A 13 5.99 10.18 15.04
N ALA A 14 6.61 10.38 13.87
CA ALA A 14 8.08 10.31 13.72
C ALA A 14 8.79 11.33 14.61
N ARG A 15 8.27 12.56 14.67
CA ARG A 15 8.79 13.62 15.55
C ARG A 15 8.64 13.24 17.02
N GLN A 16 7.45 12.81 17.44
CA GLN A 16 7.19 12.43 18.84
C GLN A 16 8.07 11.26 19.29
N ILE A 17 8.23 10.21 18.47
CA ILE A 17 9.12 9.08 18.76
C ILE A 17 10.55 9.58 18.98
N ALA A 18 11.06 10.42 18.07
CA ALA A 18 12.39 11.00 18.21
C ALA A 18 12.55 11.80 19.52
N GLU A 19 11.56 12.64 19.87
CA GLU A 19 11.55 13.43 21.10
C GLU A 19 11.50 12.57 22.38
N ARG A 20 10.81 11.43 22.35
CA ARG A 20 10.67 10.54 23.52
C ARG A 20 11.90 9.66 23.75
N LEU A 21 12.54 9.19 22.67
CA LEU A 21 13.70 8.29 22.76
C LEU A 21 15.02 9.03 22.91
N SER A 22 15.13 10.22 22.33
CA SER A 22 16.39 10.96 22.30
C SER A 22 16.95 11.26 23.68
N THR A 23 18.27 11.11 23.82
CA THR A 23 19.02 11.57 25.00
C THR A 23 19.17 13.09 25.03
N GLY A 24 19.05 13.75 23.88
CA GLY A 24 19.11 15.19 23.71
C GLY A 24 17.98 15.72 22.83
N LYS A 25 18.18 16.88 22.20
CA LYS A 25 17.18 17.44 21.28
C LYS A 25 17.36 16.81 19.89
N PRO A 26 16.33 16.16 19.31
CA PRO A 26 16.40 15.62 17.96
C PRO A 26 16.68 16.72 16.94
N LYS A 27 17.53 16.42 15.97
CA LYS A 27 17.83 17.32 14.86
C LYS A 27 16.85 17.05 13.71
N LYS A 28 16.03 18.04 13.38
CA LYS A 28 15.21 18.00 12.16
C LYS A 28 16.09 18.18 10.93
N ASP A 29 15.90 17.32 9.94
CA ASP A 29 16.65 17.29 8.69
C ASP A 29 15.68 16.92 7.54
N LYS A 30 16.17 16.81 6.32
CA LYS A 30 15.39 16.39 5.16
C LYS A 30 16.16 15.40 4.29
N VAL A 31 15.44 14.43 3.73
CA VAL A 31 15.90 13.62 2.60
C VAL A 31 14.96 13.90 1.44
N TYR A 32 15.51 14.47 0.36
CA TYR A 32 14.72 15.14 -0.68
C TYR A 32 13.75 16.14 -0.02
N ASN A 33 12.44 16.03 -0.26
CA ASN A 33 11.44 16.91 0.37
C ASN A 33 10.82 16.34 1.65
N THR A 34 11.24 15.15 2.09
CA THR A 34 10.67 14.46 3.26
C THR A 34 11.41 14.86 4.52
N ALA A 35 10.67 15.34 5.53
CA ALA A 35 11.23 15.63 6.84
C ALA A 35 11.63 14.34 7.56
N ILE A 36 12.79 14.38 8.22
CA ILE A 36 13.30 13.31 9.06
C ILE A 36 13.82 13.90 10.37
N TYR A 37 13.99 13.05 11.40
CA TYR A 37 14.53 13.46 12.68
C TYR A 37 15.66 12.53 13.07
N ARG A 38 16.87 13.11 13.28
CA ARG A 38 18.07 12.39 13.69
C ARG A 38 18.30 12.58 15.17
N PHE A 39 18.67 11.51 15.86
CA PHE A 39 18.94 11.54 17.28
C PHE A 39 19.80 10.35 17.69
N GLU A 40 20.30 10.39 18.91
CA GLU A 40 20.98 9.27 19.54
C GLU A 40 20.07 8.62 20.58
N TRP A 41 20.04 7.30 20.56
CA TRP A 41 19.33 6.49 21.53
C TRP A 41 20.21 5.28 21.93
N LYS A 42 20.50 5.17 23.23
CA LYS A 42 21.35 4.10 23.79
C LYS A 42 22.73 3.95 23.10
N GLY A 43 23.33 5.08 22.71
CA GLY A 43 24.64 5.10 22.04
C GLY A 43 24.63 4.74 20.56
N GLU A 44 23.44 4.59 19.95
CA GLU A 44 23.29 4.32 18.52
C GLU A 44 22.62 5.50 17.80
N GLU A 45 23.05 5.74 16.56
CA GLU A 45 22.40 6.74 15.71
C GLU A 45 21.04 6.23 15.22
N CYS A 46 20.03 7.08 15.36
CA CYS A 46 18.69 6.80 14.90
C CYS A 46 18.19 7.89 13.95
N VAL A 47 17.40 7.49 12.97
CA VAL A 47 16.65 8.40 12.11
C VAL A 47 15.22 7.95 12.02
N THR A 48 14.27 8.87 12.29
CA THR A 48 12.84 8.61 12.06
C THR A 48 12.37 9.27 10.78
N ILE A 49 11.53 8.55 10.05
CA ILE A 49 10.76 9.06 8.91
C ILE A 49 9.27 8.80 9.16
N GLY A 50 8.43 9.79 8.93
CA GLY A 50 6.97 9.63 8.96
C GLY A 50 6.43 9.40 7.56
N LEU A 51 5.60 8.37 7.43
CA LEU A 51 4.82 8.14 6.22
C LEU A 51 3.63 9.11 6.16
N ALA A 52 2.87 9.08 5.09
CA ALA A 52 1.61 9.83 4.94
C ALA A 52 0.37 8.91 5.14
N GLY A 53 0.49 7.91 6.00
CA GLY A 53 -0.40 6.77 6.04
C GLY A 53 -0.01 5.75 4.98
N HIS A 54 -0.97 5.26 4.18
CA HIS A 54 -0.69 4.32 3.10
C HIS A 54 0.17 4.95 1.99
N ILE A 55 1.33 4.38 1.74
CA ILE A 55 2.23 4.79 0.64
C ILE A 55 1.95 4.06 -0.67
N LEU A 56 1.18 2.99 -0.60
CA LEU A 56 0.65 2.23 -1.73
C LEU A 56 -0.87 2.28 -1.69
N ALA A 57 -1.50 2.31 -2.86
CA ALA A 57 -2.95 2.24 -3.02
C ALA A 57 -3.32 1.04 -3.89
N PRO A 58 -4.34 0.25 -3.51
CA PRO A 58 -4.82 -0.84 -4.34
C PRO A 58 -5.56 -0.30 -5.55
N ASP A 59 -5.35 -0.92 -6.71
CA ASP A 59 -6.06 -0.63 -7.95
C ASP A 59 -6.12 -1.88 -8.83
N PHE A 60 -6.89 -1.81 -9.90
CA PHE A 60 -6.94 -2.84 -10.93
C PHE A 60 -5.92 -2.56 -12.03
N CYS A 61 -5.46 -3.61 -12.72
CA CYS A 61 -4.83 -3.46 -14.02
C CYS A 61 -5.83 -2.87 -15.03
N ASP A 62 -5.32 -2.33 -16.15
CA ASP A 62 -6.14 -1.68 -17.18
C ASP A 62 -7.17 -2.61 -17.83
N SER A 63 -6.82 -3.90 -17.92
CA SER A 63 -7.64 -4.90 -18.57
C SER A 63 -7.38 -6.30 -18.02
N VAL A 64 -8.35 -7.18 -18.22
CA VAL A 64 -8.20 -8.63 -18.06
C VAL A 64 -8.24 -9.26 -19.44
N LEU A 65 -7.23 -10.06 -19.73
CA LEU A 65 -7.00 -10.72 -21.03
C LEU A 65 -7.25 -12.22 -20.89
N PHE A 66 -7.55 -12.87 -22.03
CA PHE A 66 -7.70 -14.30 -22.08
C PHE A 66 -6.81 -14.89 -23.18
N ASP A 67 -6.07 -15.92 -22.82
CA ASP A 67 -5.35 -16.79 -23.75
C ASP A 67 -5.79 -18.24 -23.56
N LYS A 68 -5.88 -19.01 -24.66
CA LYS A 68 -6.36 -20.40 -24.60
C LYS A 68 -5.45 -21.33 -23.81
N LYS A 69 -4.15 -20.99 -23.68
CA LYS A 69 -3.17 -21.80 -22.96
C LYS A 69 -2.95 -21.29 -21.53
N LEU A 70 -2.99 -19.97 -21.35
CA LEU A 70 -2.69 -19.31 -20.08
C LEU A 70 -3.93 -19.06 -19.23
N GLY A 71 -5.14 -19.12 -19.83
CA GLY A 71 -6.37 -18.72 -19.16
C GLY A 71 -6.52 -17.20 -19.07
N TRP A 72 -7.18 -16.73 -18.03
CA TRP A 72 -7.37 -15.31 -17.75
C TRP A 72 -6.16 -14.72 -17.02
N TYR A 73 -5.73 -13.54 -17.43
CA TYR A 73 -4.61 -12.82 -16.81
C TYR A 73 -4.73 -11.31 -17.03
N SER A 74 -3.99 -10.56 -16.24
CA SER A 74 -3.74 -9.12 -16.43
C SER A 74 -2.25 -8.87 -16.60
N VAL A 75 -1.90 -7.74 -17.22
CA VAL A 75 -0.50 -7.30 -17.35
C VAL A 75 -0.36 -5.96 -16.66
N THR A 76 0.65 -5.84 -15.80
CA THR A 76 0.98 -4.59 -15.10
C THR A 76 1.67 -3.60 -16.05
N GLU A 77 1.84 -2.33 -15.65
CA GLU A 77 2.51 -1.31 -16.48
C GLU A 77 3.96 -1.66 -16.79
N ASP A 78 4.64 -2.39 -15.91
CA ASP A 78 6.02 -2.88 -16.09
C ASP A 78 6.11 -4.24 -16.78
N GLY A 79 4.97 -4.80 -17.22
CA GLY A 79 4.91 -6.00 -18.04
C GLY A 79 4.81 -7.32 -17.28
N GLU A 80 4.65 -7.28 -15.95
CA GLU A 80 4.40 -8.48 -15.16
C GLU A 80 3.03 -9.07 -15.49
N MET A 81 2.98 -10.41 -15.69
CA MET A 81 1.75 -11.13 -15.98
C MET A 81 1.17 -11.68 -14.67
N LEU A 82 -0.06 -11.27 -14.34
CA LEU A 82 -0.77 -11.71 -13.15
C LEU A 82 -1.96 -12.61 -13.55
N PRO A 83 -2.01 -13.87 -13.12
CA PRO A 83 -3.16 -14.72 -13.38
C PRO A 83 -4.42 -14.17 -12.72
N ALA A 84 -5.56 -14.29 -13.40
CA ALA A 84 -6.86 -13.91 -12.88
C ALA A 84 -7.69 -15.18 -12.67
N ASP A 85 -8.19 -15.35 -11.45
CA ASP A 85 -8.98 -16.52 -11.04
C ASP A 85 -10.46 -16.34 -11.43
N MET A 86 -10.72 -16.31 -12.74
CA MET A 86 -12.09 -16.16 -13.26
C MET A 86 -12.86 -17.47 -13.14
N PRO A 87 -14.13 -17.42 -12.72
CA PRO A 87 -14.97 -18.63 -12.61
C PRO A 87 -15.22 -19.26 -13.97
N ASP A 88 -15.29 -20.58 -13.98
CA ASP A 88 -15.66 -21.34 -15.16
C ASP A 88 -17.04 -20.91 -15.68
N GLY A 89 -17.15 -20.78 -17.00
CA GLY A 89 -18.41 -20.40 -17.65
C GLY A 89 -18.75 -18.91 -17.63
N LEU A 90 -17.87 -18.05 -17.11
CA LEU A 90 -18.04 -16.61 -17.26
C LEU A 90 -18.00 -16.26 -18.75
N ALA A 91 -19.13 -15.73 -19.26
CA ALA A 91 -19.28 -15.42 -20.68
C ALA A 91 -18.26 -14.36 -21.11
N ARG A 92 -17.56 -14.62 -22.23
CA ARG A 92 -16.73 -13.60 -22.85
C ARG A 92 -17.62 -12.49 -23.38
N PRO A 93 -17.30 -11.21 -23.16
CA PRO A 93 -18.01 -10.14 -23.83
C PRO A 93 -17.77 -10.24 -25.34
N PRO A 94 -18.73 -9.81 -26.14
CA PRO A 94 -18.56 -9.78 -27.58
C PRO A 94 -17.37 -8.93 -27.97
N TYR A 95 -16.57 -9.42 -28.89
CA TYR A 95 -15.41 -8.75 -29.45
C TYR A 95 -15.80 -7.39 -30.04
N ASP A 96 -15.19 -6.31 -29.57
CA ASP A 96 -15.38 -4.97 -30.14
C ASP A 96 -14.32 -4.70 -31.21
N THR A 97 -14.70 -4.90 -32.47
CA THR A 97 -13.85 -4.68 -33.65
C THR A 97 -13.36 -3.23 -33.82
N LYS A 98 -13.96 -2.27 -33.12
CA LYS A 98 -13.57 -0.85 -33.17
C LYS A 98 -12.41 -0.51 -32.24
N ARG A 99 -12.00 -1.43 -31.37
CA ARG A 99 -10.88 -1.25 -30.47
C ARG A 99 -9.61 -1.90 -31.00
N LYS A 100 -8.46 -1.32 -30.59
CA LYS A 100 -7.13 -1.77 -31.06
C LYS A 100 -6.84 -3.24 -30.75
N PRO A 101 -5.98 -3.92 -31.58
CA PRO A 101 -5.80 -5.37 -31.60
C PRO A 101 -5.45 -6.06 -30.30
N PHE A 102 -4.79 -5.36 -29.36
CA PHE A 102 -4.40 -5.94 -28.06
C PHE A 102 -5.55 -6.13 -27.07
N LEU A 103 -6.78 -5.74 -27.41
CA LEU A 103 -8.00 -6.04 -26.65
C LEU A 103 -8.89 -7.09 -27.35
N ALA A 104 -8.37 -7.76 -28.39
CA ALA A 104 -9.12 -8.73 -29.16
C ALA A 104 -9.72 -9.88 -28.31
N ASP A 105 -8.99 -10.29 -27.26
CA ASP A 105 -9.39 -11.37 -26.37
C ASP A 105 -9.43 -10.91 -24.89
N GLY A 106 -9.89 -9.68 -24.63
CA GLY A 106 -9.87 -9.14 -23.28
C GLY A 106 -10.98 -8.12 -22.99
N ILE A 107 -11.04 -7.72 -21.73
CA ILE A 107 -12.00 -6.79 -21.16
C ILE A 107 -11.27 -5.61 -20.57
N SER A 108 -11.63 -4.40 -21.01
CA SER A 108 -11.12 -3.18 -20.41
C SER A 108 -11.75 -2.96 -19.03
N ILE A 109 -10.93 -2.91 -18.01
CA ILE A 109 -11.34 -2.58 -16.65
C ILE A 109 -11.43 -1.07 -16.43
N LYS A 110 -10.56 -0.28 -17.07
CA LYS A 110 -10.62 1.20 -17.00
C LYS A 110 -11.86 1.78 -17.67
N GLY A 111 -12.34 1.16 -18.72
CA GLY A 111 -13.59 1.57 -19.37
C GLY A 111 -14.82 1.16 -18.54
N TRP A 112 -15.59 2.11 -18.06
CA TRP A 112 -16.82 1.83 -17.31
C TRP A 112 -17.91 1.34 -18.25
N LYS A 113 -18.21 0.04 -18.20
CA LYS A 113 -19.29 -0.62 -18.94
C LYS A 113 -19.97 -1.63 -18.04
N LEU A 114 -21.30 -1.79 -18.17
CA LEU A 114 -22.06 -2.77 -17.40
C LEU A 114 -21.55 -4.19 -17.62
N GLU A 115 -21.17 -4.50 -18.86
CA GLU A 115 -20.67 -5.82 -19.26
C GLU A 115 -19.32 -6.17 -18.61
N SER A 116 -18.53 -5.17 -18.17
CA SER A 116 -17.25 -5.39 -17.51
C SER A 116 -17.37 -5.59 -15.99
N LEU A 117 -18.52 -5.28 -15.37
CA LEU A 117 -18.67 -5.34 -13.91
C LEU A 117 -18.41 -6.73 -13.31
N PRO A 118 -18.90 -7.85 -13.88
CA PRO A 118 -18.62 -9.17 -13.34
C PRO A 118 -17.12 -9.48 -13.24
N TYR A 119 -16.33 -8.95 -14.16
CA TYR A 119 -14.88 -9.19 -14.22
C TYR A 119 -14.09 -8.44 -13.16
N LEU A 120 -14.60 -7.32 -12.64
CA LEU A 120 -13.99 -6.58 -11.53
C LEU A 120 -13.86 -7.43 -10.27
N THR A 121 -14.80 -8.34 -10.04
CA THR A 121 -14.80 -9.22 -8.85
C THR A 121 -13.59 -10.16 -8.84
N TRP A 122 -13.09 -10.54 -10.02
CA TRP A 122 -12.04 -11.55 -10.19
C TRP A 122 -10.74 -10.98 -10.76
N ALA A 123 -10.75 -9.70 -11.14
CA ALA A 123 -9.56 -9.05 -11.69
C ALA A 123 -8.46 -8.95 -10.63
N PRO A 124 -7.19 -9.18 -11.01
CA PRO A 124 -6.07 -8.98 -10.11
C PRO A 124 -6.02 -7.55 -9.57
N VAL A 125 -5.82 -7.42 -8.27
CA VAL A 125 -5.58 -6.16 -7.58
C VAL A 125 -4.08 -5.96 -7.43
N ILE A 126 -3.59 -4.80 -7.84
CA ILE A 126 -2.18 -4.40 -7.73
C ILE A 126 -2.04 -3.25 -6.74
N LYS A 127 -0.84 -3.05 -6.22
CA LYS A 127 -0.51 -1.91 -5.35
C LYS A 127 0.28 -0.88 -6.14
N LEU A 128 -0.28 0.29 -6.33
CA LEU A 128 0.37 1.41 -7.02
C LEU A 128 0.97 2.40 -6.01
N PRO A 129 2.16 2.98 -6.32
CA PRO A 129 2.74 4.02 -5.48
C PRO A 129 1.83 5.25 -5.40
N ALA A 130 1.31 5.55 -4.19
CA ALA A 130 0.54 6.75 -3.90
C ALA A 130 1.48 7.94 -3.59
N GLU A 131 2.62 7.68 -2.92
CA GLU A 131 3.54 8.68 -2.40
C GLU A 131 4.97 8.46 -2.93
N LYS A 132 5.18 8.72 -4.23
CA LYS A 132 6.44 8.40 -4.94
C LYS A 132 7.68 9.06 -4.31
N GLU A 133 7.60 10.33 -3.92
CA GLU A 133 8.71 11.06 -3.30
C GLU A 133 9.07 10.49 -1.92
N LEU A 134 8.06 10.16 -1.14
CA LEU A 134 8.22 9.56 0.18
C LEU A 134 8.87 8.17 0.07
N ILE A 135 8.40 7.35 -0.87
CA ILE A 135 9.01 6.04 -1.16
C ILE A 135 10.48 6.19 -1.56
N ARG A 136 10.81 7.18 -2.39
CA ARG A 136 12.19 7.49 -2.76
C ARG A 136 13.05 7.86 -1.55
N SER A 137 12.51 8.68 -0.65
CA SER A 137 13.19 9.08 0.60
C SER A 137 13.41 7.88 1.52
N LEU A 138 12.39 7.03 1.68
CA LEU A 138 12.45 5.81 2.46
C LEU A 138 13.54 4.86 1.94
N LYS A 139 13.56 4.60 0.64
CA LYS A 139 14.59 3.74 0.00
C LYS A 139 16.02 4.31 0.16
N ASN A 140 16.16 5.64 0.08
CA ASN A 140 17.47 6.28 0.28
C ASN A 140 17.99 6.10 1.72
N LEU A 141 17.10 6.22 2.71
CA LEU A 141 17.46 5.98 4.12
C LEU A 141 17.77 4.51 4.37
N ALA A 142 16.96 3.59 3.84
CA ALA A 142 17.15 2.15 4.00
C ALA A 142 18.53 1.68 3.53
N LYS A 143 19.01 2.19 2.38
CA LYS A 143 20.36 1.87 1.85
C LYS A 143 21.51 2.29 2.77
N LYS A 144 21.28 3.21 3.70
CA LYS A 144 22.28 3.77 4.61
C LYS A 144 22.13 3.26 6.04
N SER A 145 21.13 2.43 6.28
CA SER A 145 20.78 1.94 7.61
C SER A 145 21.24 0.51 7.80
N ASP A 146 21.52 0.15 9.05
CA ASP A 146 21.94 -1.18 9.47
C ASP A 146 20.75 -2.02 10.01
N SER A 147 19.65 -1.38 10.34
CA SER A 147 18.42 -2.04 10.77
C SER A 147 17.21 -1.12 10.59
N VAL A 148 16.03 -1.74 10.56
CA VAL A 148 14.72 -1.04 10.47
C VAL A 148 13.86 -1.40 11.66
N ILE A 149 13.20 -0.40 12.25
CA ILE A 149 12.13 -0.58 13.23
C ILE A 149 10.85 -0.01 12.64
N ILE A 150 9.84 -0.85 12.48
CA ILE A 150 8.49 -0.43 12.11
C ILE A 150 7.80 0.07 13.38
N ALA A 151 7.35 1.32 13.37
CA ALA A 151 6.73 2.01 14.49
C ALA A 151 5.44 2.74 14.06
N THR A 152 4.64 2.07 13.21
CA THR A 152 3.29 2.47 12.83
C THR A 152 2.30 2.14 13.95
N ASP A 153 1.09 2.67 13.88
CA ASP A 153 0.05 2.43 14.90
C ASP A 153 -0.21 0.92 15.08
N PHE A 154 -0.56 0.51 16.30
CA PHE A 154 -0.78 -0.90 16.61
C PHE A 154 -2.23 -1.31 16.33
N ASP A 155 -2.55 -1.38 15.05
CA ASP A 155 -3.80 -1.93 14.51
C ASP A 155 -3.55 -2.55 13.13
N ARG A 156 -4.59 -3.12 12.50
CA ARG A 156 -4.45 -3.78 11.19
C ARG A 156 -4.05 -2.82 10.07
N GLU A 157 -4.47 -1.56 10.12
CA GLU A 157 -4.09 -0.56 9.13
C GLU A 157 -2.61 -0.18 9.30
N GLY A 158 -2.17 0.04 10.54
CA GLY A 158 -0.76 0.31 10.87
C GLY A 158 0.16 -0.86 10.53
N GLU A 159 -0.26 -2.11 10.75
CA GLU A 159 0.52 -3.29 10.33
C GLU A 159 0.62 -3.38 8.80
N LEU A 160 -0.46 -3.09 8.06
CA LEU A 160 -0.43 -3.05 6.60
C LEU A 160 0.49 -1.93 6.08
N ILE A 161 0.39 -0.72 6.63
CA ILE A 161 1.27 0.40 6.29
C ILE A 161 2.74 0.02 6.55
N GLY A 162 3.02 -0.59 7.69
CA GLY A 162 4.35 -1.08 8.04
C GLY A 162 4.86 -2.15 7.09
N SER A 163 4.02 -3.12 6.74
CA SER A 163 4.33 -4.19 5.78
C SER A 163 4.62 -3.63 4.37
N ASP A 164 3.81 -2.71 3.90
CA ASP A 164 4.01 -2.05 2.59
C ASP A 164 5.31 -1.24 2.57
N ALA A 165 5.62 -0.52 3.65
CA ALA A 165 6.89 0.20 3.79
C ALA A 165 8.09 -0.76 3.79
N LEU A 166 7.99 -1.88 4.52
CA LEU A 166 9.02 -2.90 4.55
C LEU A 166 9.26 -3.53 3.18
N ASN A 167 8.20 -3.80 2.42
CA ASN A 167 8.34 -4.31 1.04
C ASN A 167 9.14 -3.33 0.17
N LYS A 168 8.91 -2.02 0.29
CA LYS A 168 9.68 -0.99 -0.42
C LYS A 168 11.13 -0.86 0.07
N VAL A 169 11.37 -1.09 1.35
CA VAL A 169 12.74 -1.17 1.91
C VAL A 169 13.48 -2.36 1.32
N ARG A 170 12.87 -3.53 1.28
CA ARG A 170 13.48 -4.78 0.78
C ARG A 170 13.82 -4.75 -0.70
N GLU A 171 13.16 -3.92 -1.50
CA GLU A 171 13.55 -3.71 -2.91
C GLU A 171 14.99 -3.15 -3.07
N VAL A 172 15.55 -2.52 -2.04
CA VAL A 172 16.87 -1.88 -2.08
C VAL A 172 17.83 -2.36 -0.99
N ALA A 173 17.32 -3.02 0.03
CA ALA A 173 18.07 -3.56 1.17
C ALA A 173 17.38 -4.86 1.66
N PRO A 174 17.48 -5.97 0.89
CA PRO A 174 16.70 -7.19 1.13
C PRO A 174 17.02 -7.87 2.46
N ASP A 175 18.27 -7.80 2.91
CA ASP A 175 18.75 -8.51 4.11
C ASP A 175 18.74 -7.63 5.37
N LEU A 176 18.18 -6.42 5.30
CA LEU A 176 18.16 -5.49 6.42
C LEU A 176 17.34 -6.07 7.60
N PRO A 177 17.94 -6.21 8.81
CA PRO A 177 17.20 -6.69 9.98
C PRO A 177 16.02 -5.79 10.30
N VAL A 178 14.87 -6.40 10.60
CA VAL A 178 13.60 -5.70 10.85
C VAL A 178 13.01 -6.11 12.18
N ALA A 179 12.51 -5.14 12.92
CA ALA A 179 11.75 -5.34 14.15
C ALA A 179 10.53 -4.40 14.18
N ARG A 180 9.60 -4.66 15.10
CA ARG A 180 8.36 -3.93 15.30
C ARG A 180 8.30 -3.37 16.71
N ALA A 181 8.05 -2.06 16.86
CA ALA A 181 7.70 -1.44 18.13
C ALA A 181 6.17 -1.28 18.21
N GLN A 182 5.56 -1.86 19.26
CA GLN A 182 4.11 -1.80 19.50
C GLN A 182 3.81 -0.88 20.69
N TYR A 183 3.04 0.17 20.45
CA TYR A 183 2.63 1.14 21.47
C TYR A 183 1.21 1.61 21.20
N SER A 184 0.51 2.05 22.24
CA SER A 184 -0.85 2.57 22.16
C SER A 184 -0.92 4.06 22.45
N SER A 185 0.13 4.64 23.01
CA SER A 185 0.24 6.08 23.26
C SER A 185 1.65 6.61 23.08
N PHE A 186 1.78 7.93 22.90
CA PHE A 186 3.07 8.61 22.75
C PHE A 186 3.66 9.10 24.09
N THR A 187 3.31 8.46 25.22
CA THR A 187 4.01 8.76 26.48
C THR A 187 5.45 8.26 26.43
N LYS A 188 6.36 8.94 27.13
CA LYS A 188 7.77 8.56 27.15
C LYS A 188 7.95 7.13 27.66
N ALA A 189 7.22 6.75 28.70
CA ALA A 189 7.29 5.43 29.29
C ALA A 189 6.90 4.34 28.30
N GLU A 190 5.76 4.51 27.59
CA GLU A 190 5.24 3.51 26.66
C GLU A 190 6.10 3.39 25.40
N ILE A 191 6.54 4.52 24.82
CA ILE A 191 7.47 4.49 23.68
C ILE A 191 8.79 3.82 24.07
N THR A 192 9.38 4.17 25.22
CA THR A 192 10.62 3.53 25.67
C THR A 192 10.42 2.03 25.87
N GLN A 193 9.33 1.62 26.52
CA GLN A 193 9.02 0.21 26.71
C GLN A 193 8.83 -0.55 25.41
N ALA A 194 8.14 0.04 24.43
CA ALA A 194 7.93 -0.57 23.11
C ALA A 194 9.24 -0.78 22.35
N PHE A 195 10.16 0.18 22.44
CA PHE A 195 11.45 0.08 21.79
C PHE A 195 12.47 -0.79 22.55
N ASP A 196 12.22 -1.04 23.82
CA ASP A 196 13.00 -2.00 24.64
C ASP A 196 12.52 -3.43 24.43
N ASN A 197 11.27 -3.62 24.00
CA ASN A 197 10.64 -4.93 23.82
C ASN A 197 10.13 -5.08 22.37
N LEU A 198 11.06 -4.99 21.41
CA LEU A 198 10.74 -5.16 20.00
C LEU A 198 10.24 -6.57 19.69
N VAL A 199 9.27 -6.67 18.81
CA VAL A 199 8.65 -7.91 18.34
C VAL A 199 8.80 -8.07 16.83
N SER A 200 8.26 -9.13 16.26
CA SER A 200 8.13 -9.29 14.82
C SER A 200 6.88 -8.58 14.30
N LEU A 201 6.89 -8.18 13.03
CA LEU A 201 5.70 -7.70 12.33
C LEU A 201 4.65 -8.80 12.29
N ASP A 202 3.39 -8.47 12.56
CA ASP A 202 2.27 -9.40 12.45
C ASP A 202 1.73 -9.45 11.03
N GLN A 203 2.22 -10.40 10.24
CA GLN A 203 1.82 -10.54 8.85
C GLN A 203 0.32 -10.89 8.72
N ASN A 204 -0.24 -11.67 9.64
CA ASN A 204 -1.66 -12.00 9.61
C ASN A 204 -2.55 -10.78 9.81
N LEU A 205 -2.12 -9.88 10.68
CA LEU A 205 -2.82 -8.62 10.91
C LEU A 205 -2.68 -7.67 9.70
N ALA A 206 -1.51 -7.63 9.05
CA ALA A 206 -1.30 -6.89 7.81
C ALA A 206 -2.17 -7.44 6.67
N ASP A 207 -2.24 -8.76 6.51
CA ASP A 207 -3.07 -9.44 5.51
C ASP A 207 -4.57 -9.19 5.73
N ALA A 208 -5.02 -9.10 6.97
CA ALA A 208 -6.39 -8.69 7.30
C ALA A 208 -6.69 -7.26 6.88
N GLY A 209 -5.72 -6.34 7.04
CA GLY A 209 -5.81 -4.96 6.53
C GLY A 209 -5.88 -4.93 5.00
N GLU A 210 -5.03 -5.69 4.32
CA GLU A 210 -5.00 -5.80 2.86
C GLU A 210 -6.30 -6.37 2.30
N SER A 211 -6.80 -7.45 2.89
CA SER A 211 -8.08 -8.05 2.50
C SER A 211 -9.23 -7.05 2.58
N ARG A 212 -9.25 -6.23 3.61
CA ARG A 212 -10.22 -5.15 3.75
C ARG A 212 -10.09 -4.11 2.64
N GLN A 213 -8.88 -3.68 2.30
CA GLN A 213 -8.66 -2.76 1.18
C GLN A 213 -9.15 -3.34 -0.14
N HIS A 214 -8.91 -4.62 -0.41
CA HIS A 214 -9.38 -5.30 -1.62
C HIS A 214 -10.91 -5.34 -1.68
N ILE A 215 -11.58 -5.69 -0.57
CA ILE A 215 -13.04 -5.68 -0.50
C ILE A 215 -13.59 -4.27 -0.74
N ASP A 216 -13.03 -3.26 -0.09
CA ASP A 216 -13.47 -1.87 -0.24
C ASP A 216 -13.27 -1.37 -1.69
N LEU A 217 -12.18 -1.76 -2.36
CA LEU A 217 -11.93 -1.43 -3.76
C LEU A 217 -12.96 -2.09 -4.68
N ILE A 218 -13.13 -3.41 -4.58
CA ILE A 218 -14.02 -4.19 -5.46
C ILE A 218 -15.47 -3.75 -5.26
N TRP A 219 -15.92 -3.70 -4.01
CA TRP A 219 -17.28 -3.28 -3.66
C TRP A 219 -17.57 -1.86 -4.13
N GLY A 220 -16.70 -0.92 -3.81
CA GLY A 220 -16.83 0.48 -4.23
C GLY A 220 -16.85 0.64 -5.75
N ALA A 221 -15.96 -0.06 -6.46
CA ALA A 221 -15.90 0.00 -7.92
C ALA A 221 -17.15 -0.58 -8.59
N VAL A 222 -17.57 -1.78 -8.16
CA VAL A 222 -18.75 -2.45 -8.75
C VAL A 222 -20.03 -1.64 -8.51
N LEU A 223 -20.29 -1.25 -7.26
CA LEU A 223 -21.53 -0.51 -6.94
C LEU A 223 -21.54 0.89 -7.54
N THR A 224 -20.45 1.63 -7.45
CA THR A 224 -20.37 2.98 -8.04
C THR A 224 -20.61 2.94 -9.54
N ARG A 225 -19.96 2.02 -10.24
CA ARG A 225 -20.15 1.87 -11.70
C ARG A 225 -21.55 1.40 -12.05
N TYR A 226 -22.09 0.42 -11.33
CA TYR A 226 -23.46 -0.08 -11.56
C TYR A 226 -24.49 1.03 -11.40
N LEU A 227 -24.47 1.75 -10.28
CA LEU A 227 -25.42 2.84 -10.02
C LEU A 227 -25.30 3.96 -11.06
N THR A 228 -24.06 4.33 -11.41
CA THR A 228 -23.84 5.38 -12.40
C THR A 228 -24.33 5.00 -13.79
N LEU A 229 -24.06 3.77 -14.23
CA LEU A 229 -24.36 3.34 -15.60
C LEU A 229 -25.81 2.87 -15.76
N ALA A 230 -26.35 2.12 -14.78
CA ALA A 230 -27.68 1.52 -14.90
C ALA A 230 -28.80 2.52 -14.62
N LYS A 231 -28.63 3.43 -13.66
CA LYS A 231 -29.70 4.29 -13.18
C LYS A 231 -29.58 5.74 -13.63
N PHE A 232 -28.36 6.26 -13.80
CA PHE A 232 -28.13 7.68 -14.03
C PHE A 232 -27.56 8.01 -15.41
N GLY A 233 -27.44 7.03 -16.30
CA GLY A 233 -27.17 7.25 -17.73
C GLY A 233 -25.77 7.74 -18.10
N GLY A 234 -24.79 7.63 -17.20
CA GLY A 234 -23.38 7.89 -17.55
C GLY A 234 -22.64 8.90 -16.68
N PHE A 235 -21.46 9.28 -17.15
CA PHE A 235 -20.40 9.99 -16.40
C PHE A 235 -20.78 11.40 -15.88
N GLY A 236 -21.79 12.06 -16.39
CA GLY A 236 -22.25 13.38 -15.92
C GLY A 236 -22.82 13.37 -14.49
N ASN A 237 -23.21 12.20 -13.97
CA ASN A 237 -23.85 12.02 -12.68
C ASN A 237 -23.28 10.81 -11.94
N VAL A 238 -21.96 10.81 -11.69
CA VAL A 238 -21.30 9.73 -10.93
C VAL A 238 -21.92 9.62 -9.54
N ARG A 239 -22.41 8.43 -9.19
CA ARG A 239 -22.95 8.09 -7.88
C ARG A 239 -21.97 7.17 -7.16
N SER A 240 -21.21 7.78 -6.27
CA SER A 240 -20.29 7.03 -5.42
C SER A 240 -21.05 6.17 -4.42
N ALA A 241 -20.67 4.92 -4.32
CA ALA A 241 -21.11 4.00 -3.29
C ALA A 241 -19.90 3.36 -2.61
N GLY A 242 -19.98 3.21 -1.32
CA GLY A 242 -18.92 2.62 -0.54
C GLY A 242 -19.46 2.23 0.83
N ARG A 243 -18.68 1.47 1.58
CA ARG A 243 -19.10 0.92 2.87
C ARG A 243 -19.61 1.96 3.88
N VAL A 244 -19.17 3.20 3.78
CA VAL A 244 -19.59 4.31 4.66
C VAL A 244 -20.72 5.14 4.05
N GLN A 245 -20.95 5.02 2.74
CA GLN A 245 -21.92 5.82 1.97
C GLN A 245 -23.20 5.07 1.61
N THR A 246 -23.31 3.81 2.01
CA THR A 246 -24.52 2.96 1.79
C THR A 246 -25.34 2.81 3.06
#